data_1a6a881336d4fa0362063a86d9e7f8f8
#
_entry.id   1a6a881336d4fa0362063a86d9e7f8f8
#
_cell.length_a   1.000
_cell.length_b   1.000
_cell.length_c   1.000
_cell.angle_alpha   90.00
_cell.angle_beta   90.00
_cell.angle_gamma   90.00
#
_symmetry.space_group_name_H-M   'P 1'
#
loop_
_entity.id
_entity.type
_entity.pdbx_description
1 polymer ?
#
loop_
_entity_poly.entity_id
_entity_poly.type
_entity_poly.pdbx_seq_one_letter_code
_entity_poly.pdbx_strand_id
1 'polypeptide(L)'
;GAYGSPTILQRSGIGNETFLQSHNIECLLDLKGVGENLQDHIDYITSHRVDSWELFAKPFKSLKFTMRAPFELIKFVLASKGMWTSNLAEGGAFIKSDENLEVPDLQLHFTVGMVEDHGRTEMWGNGFSCHVCLLRPKSVGTVKIASTNPDDDPLIDPNYLSDDEDMEVMIKGYRKMMEIMNTEPLAQFNNVRNPINIDDDKAIESAIRARSDTIYHPVGTCKMGNDDMAVVDSDLKVKGVKNLRVVDASIMPTLIGGNTNAPAIMIAEKAADLIKQDAT
;
A
#
# COMPACT_ATOMS: atom_id res chain seq x y z
N GLY A 1 9.73 8.83 -0.26
CA GLY A 1 9.29 9.02 -1.62
C GLY A 1 7.97 9.75 -1.69
N ALA A 2 6.86 9.06 -1.88
CA ALA A 2 5.57 9.67 -2.25
C ALA A 2 5.05 10.73 -1.26
N TYR A 3 5.45 10.70 0.01
CA TYR A 3 5.09 11.72 1.00
C TYR A 3 6.17 12.79 1.17
N GLY A 4 7.44 12.39 1.18
CA GLY A 4 8.56 13.31 1.44
C GLY A 4 8.90 14.22 0.26
N SER A 5 8.97 13.69 -0.95
CA SER A 5 9.38 14.47 -2.13
C SER A 5 8.47 15.67 -2.42
N PRO A 6 7.11 15.52 -2.47
CA PRO A 6 6.25 16.69 -2.68
C PRO A 6 6.34 17.71 -1.55
N THR A 7 6.47 17.28 -0.29
CA THR A 7 6.53 18.22 0.84
C THR A 7 7.84 19.00 0.88
N ILE A 8 8.96 18.39 0.45
CA ILE A 8 10.24 19.10 0.26
C ILE A 8 10.10 20.15 -0.83
N LEU A 9 9.54 19.81 -1.98
CA LEU A 9 9.32 20.75 -3.09
C LEU A 9 8.41 21.91 -2.64
N GLN A 10 7.28 21.63 -2.00
CA GLN A 10 6.35 22.65 -1.51
C GLN A 10 7.03 23.62 -0.53
N ARG A 11 7.76 23.11 0.47
CA ARG A 11 8.50 23.96 1.42
C ARG A 11 9.63 24.76 0.76
N SER A 12 10.10 24.32 -0.40
CA SER A 12 11.10 25.01 -1.22
C SER A 12 10.51 26.01 -2.20
N GLY A 13 9.23 26.30 -2.16
CA GLY A 13 8.56 27.23 -3.06
C GLY A 13 8.24 26.67 -4.45
N ILE A 14 8.24 25.35 -4.61
CA ILE A 14 7.92 24.66 -5.87
C ILE A 14 6.59 23.91 -5.66
N GLY A 15 5.53 24.37 -6.33
CA GLY A 15 4.20 23.78 -6.18
C GLY A 15 3.11 24.73 -6.67
N ASN A 16 1.86 24.44 -6.33
CA ASN A 16 0.74 25.32 -6.68
C ASN A 16 0.90 26.71 -6.01
N GLU A 17 0.95 27.78 -6.78
CA GLU A 17 1.19 29.15 -6.29
C GLU A 17 0.20 29.57 -5.22
N THR A 18 -1.11 29.38 -5.46
CA THR A 18 -2.15 29.77 -4.51
C THR A 18 -2.00 29.02 -3.18
N PHE A 19 -1.70 27.74 -3.23
CA PHE A 19 -1.47 26.92 -2.05
C PHE A 19 -0.22 27.39 -1.26
N LEU A 20 0.89 27.64 -1.94
CA LEU A 20 2.14 28.12 -1.31
C LEU A 20 1.92 29.47 -0.64
N GLN A 21 1.27 30.41 -1.32
CA GLN A 21 0.95 31.74 -0.78
C GLN A 21 0.06 31.66 0.46
N SER A 22 -0.89 30.72 0.52
CA SER A 22 -1.75 30.52 1.71
C SER A 22 -0.94 30.07 2.96
N HIS A 23 0.27 29.52 2.75
CA HIS A 23 1.21 29.13 3.80
C HIS A 23 2.32 30.15 4.01
N ASN A 24 2.25 31.37 3.41
CA ASN A 24 3.29 32.40 3.42
C ASN A 24 4.64 31.91 2.85
N ILE A 25 4.60 31.01 1.86
CA ILE A 25 5.75 30.55 1.12
C ILE A 25 5.81 31.31 -0.20
N GLU A 26 6.97 31.94 -0.50
CA GLU A 26 7.22 32.53 -1.80
C GLU A 26 7.20 31.45 -2.89
N CYS A 27 6.38 31.64 -3.94
CA CYS A 27 6.36 30.73 -5.07
C CYS A 27 7.52 31.03 -5.99
N LEU A 28 8.51 30.13 -5.99
CA LEU A 28 9.64 30.19 -6.91
C LEU A 28 9.30 29.57 -8.28
N LEU A 29 8.40 28.60 -8.28
CA LEU A 29 7.93 27.93 -9.49
C LEU A 29 6.51 27.40 -9.27
N ASP A 30 5.54 27.90 -10.07
CA ASP A 30 4.18 27.33 -10.10
C ASP A 30 4.20 26.00 -10.85
N LEU A 31 4.25 24.90 -10.08
CA LEU A 31 4.24 23.54 -10.58
C LEU A 31 3.09 22.77 -9.92
N LYS A 32 1.90 22.89 -10.52
CA LYS A 32 0.61 22.49 -9.94
C LYS A 32 0.50 21.03 -9.54
N GLY A 33 1.25 20.14 -10.22
CA GLY A 33 1.19 18.71 -9.96
C GLY A 33 1.91 18.24 -8.70
N VAL A 34 2.67 19.12 -8.02
CA VAL A 34 3.40 18.76 -6.80
C VAL A 34 2.42 18.45 -5.68
N GLY A 35 2.43 17.21 -5.22
CA GLY A 35 1.55 16.70 -4.16
C GLY A 35 0.17 16.26 -4.64
N GLU A 36 -0.12 16.37 -5.93
CA GLU A 36 -1.34 15.84 -6.55
C GLU A 36 -1.12 14.41 -7.05
N ASN A 37 -2.20 13.72 -7.49
CA ASN A 37 -2.13 12.37 -8.08
C ASN A 37 -1.61 11.30 -7.12
N LEU A 38 -1.80 11.43 -5.81
CA LEU A 38 -1.51 10.35 -4.87
C LEU A 38 -2.37 9.13 -5.23
N GLN A 39 -1.72 8.01 -5.48
CA GLN A 39 -2.35 6.72 -5.69
C GLN A 39 -1.76 5.72 -4.70
N ASP A 40 -2.58 4.81 -4.20
CA ASP A 40 -2.16 3.75 -3.30
C ASP A 40 -3.11 2.56 -3.41
N HIS A 41 -2.61 1.37 -3.15
CA HIS A 41 -3.45 0.19 -3.09
C HIS A 41 -4.24 0.17 -1.78
N ILE A 42 -5.56 0.19 -1.89
CA ILE A 42 -6.45 -0.04 -0.75
C ILE A 42 -6.58 -1.52 -0.47
N ASP A 43 -6.53 -1.89 0.81
CA ASP A 43 -6.54 -3.26 1.30
C ASP A 43 -7.66 -3.49 2.32
N TYR A 44 -8.33 -4.63 2.21
CA TYR A 44 -9.31 -5.09 3.19
C TYR A 44 -8.88 -6.44 3.77
N ILE A 45 -8.92 -6.58 5.10
CA ILE A 45 -8.38 -7.73 5.82
C ILE A 45 -9.49 -8.52 6.48
N THR A 46 -9.47 -9.84 6.28
CA THR A 46 -10.23 -10.79 7.09
C THR A 46 -9.27 -11.57 8.00
N SER A 47 -9.59 -11.66 9.28
CA SER A 47 -8.81 -12.45 10.24
C SER A 47 -9.58 -13.69 10.69
N HIS A 48 -8.90 -14.83 10.69
CA HIS A 48 -9.45 -16.15 11.00
C HIS A 48 -8.74 -16.74 12.20
N ARG A 49 -9.52 -17.07 13.24
CA ARG A 49 -8.97 -17.64 14.46
C ARG A 49 -8.89 -19.16 14.35
N VAL A 50 -7.70 -19.69 14.48
CA VAL A 50 -7.42 -21.14 14.38
C VAL A 50 -6.57 -21.57 15.55
N ASP A 51 -6.99 -22.60 16.28
CA ASP A 51 -6.22 -23.15 17.39
C ASP A 51 -5.16 -24.15 16.88
N SER A 52 -4.05 -23.60 16.35
CA SER A 52 -2.94 -24.37 15.79
C SER A 52 -1.61 -23.99 16.44
N TRP A 53 -0.71 -25.00 16.58
CA TRP A 53 0.68 -24.79 16.99
C TRP A 53 1.55 -24.19 15.88
N GLU A 54 1.11 -24.22 14.64
CA GLU A 54 1.91 -23.86 13.45
C GLU A 54 1.82 -22.39 13.07
N LEU A 55 0.81 -21.68 13.60
CA LEU A 55 0.56 -20.28 13.24
C LEU A 55 1.26 -19.32 14.21
N PHE A 56 1.60 -18.14 13.67
CA PHE A 56 2.16 -17.04 14.45
C PHE A 56 1.13 -16.40 15.38
N ALA A 57 1.62 -15.90 16.51
CA ALA A 57 0.90 -15.02 17.41
C ALA A 57 1.89 -14.06 18.09
N LYS A 58 1.39 -12.98 18.68
CA LYS A 58 2.25 -12.16 19.55
C LYS A 58 2.64 -12.98 20.79
N PRO A 59 3.92 -12.92 21.24
CA PRO A 59 4.35 -13.56 22.48
C PRO A 59 3.42 -13.18 23.66
N PHE A 60 3.15 -14.14 24.54
CA PHE A 60 2.23 -14.00 25.67
C PHE A 60 0.75 -13.80 25.31
N LYS A 61 0.40 -13.62 24.03
CA LYS A 61 -1.00 -13.57 23.55
C LYS A 61 -1.51 -14.93 23.07
N SER A 62 -0.62 -15.92 22.93
CA SER A 62 -0.93 -17.32 22.70
C SER A 62 0.03 -18.19 23.53
N LEU A 63 -0.52 -19.07 24.37
CA LEU A 63 0.30 -20.01 25.14
C LEU A 63 1.08 -20.96 24.23
N LYS A 64 0.44 -21.47 23.20
CA LYS A 64 1.05 -22.37 22.20
C LYS A 64 2.25 -21.72 21.52
N PHE A 65 2.09 -20.50 21.03
CA PHE A 65 3.19 -19.76 20.40
C PHE A 65 4.31 -19.47 21.40
N THR A 66 3.99 -18.99 22.59
CA THR A 66 4.98 -18.65 23.61
C THR A 66 5.83 -19.86 24.01
N MET A 67 5.23 -21.04 24.11
CA MET A 67 5.97 -22.29 24.42
C MET A 67 6.83 -22.77 23.25
N ARG A 68 6.40 -22.57 22.02
CA ARG A 68 7.08 -23.03 20.80
C ARG A 68 8.19 -22.09 20.35
N ALA A 69 8.03 -20.78 20.49
CA ALA A 69 8.94 -19.78 19.95
C ALA A 69 10.42 -19.98 20.31
N PRO A 70 10.82 -20.37 21.54
CA PRO A 70 12.22 -20.64 21.86
C PRO A 70 12.81 -21.81 21.06
N PHE A 71 12.05 -22.89 20.86
CA PHE A 71 12.51 -24.04 20.08
C PHE A 71 12.68 -23.70 18.59
N GLU A 72 11.75 -22.91 18.05
CA GLU A 72 11.86 -22.42 16.65
C GLU A 72 13.05 -21.45 16.50
N LEU A 73 13.35 -20.63 17.52
CA LEU A 73 14.54 -19.78 17.50
C LEU A 73 15.83 -20.61 17.45
N ILE A 74 15.91 -21.69 18.23
CA ILE A 74 17.04 -22.60 18.19
C ILE A 74 17.19 -23.23 16.80
N LYS A 75 16.08 -23.69 16.18
CA LYS A 75 16.10 -24.21 14.81
C LYS A 75 16.58 -23.16 13.81
N PHE A 76 16.15 -21.91 13.94
CA PHE A 76 16.59 -20.83 13.07
C PHE A 76 18.10 -20.59 13.21
N VAL A 77 18.62 -20.45 14.43
CA VAL A 77 20.03 -20.16 14.69
C VAL A 77 20.94 -21.32 14.22
N LEU A 78 20.55 -22.57 14.48
CA LEU A 78 21.39 -23.74 14.18
C LEU A 78 21.26 -24.25 12.76
N ALA A 79 20.12 -24.06 12.12
CA ALA A 79 19.84 -24.69 10.84
C ALA A 79 19.25 -23.75 9.76
N SER A 80 19.02 -22.48 10.08
CA SER A 80 18.30 -21.50 9.21
C SER A 80 16.95 -22.06 8.70
N LYS A 81 16.18 -22.69 9.62
CA LYS A 81 14.89 -23.32 9.33
C LYS A 81 13.86 -22.95 10.38
N GLY A 82 12.59 -23.23 10.08
CA GLY A 82 11.46 -23.06 10.99
C GLY A 82 10.74 -21.72 10.82
N MET A 83 9.83 -21.41 11.72
CA MET A 83 8.91 -20.28 11.59
C MET A 83 9.61 -18.91 11.49
N TRP A 84 10.79 -18.76 12.07
CA TRP A 84 11.56 -17.51 12.01
C TRP A 84 12.21 -17.23 10.63
N THR A 85 12.08 -18.15 9.66
CA THR A 85 12.43 -17.89 8.26
C THR A 85 11.28 -17.30 7.45
N SER A 86 10.07 -17.26 8.01
CA SER A 86 8.89 -16.73 7.35
C SER A 86 8.93 -15.20 7.27
N ASN A 87 8.47 -14.65 6.16
CA ASN A 87 8.17 -13.22 6.00
C ASN A 87 6.73 -12.86 6.42
N LEU A 88 6.01 -13.79 7.05
CA LEU A 88 4.60 -13.76 7.43
C LEU A 88 3.61 -13.85 6.26
N ALA A 89 3.85 -13.19 5.15
CA ALA A 89 3.01 -13.25 3.95
C ALA A 89 3.49 -14.37 3.02
N GLU A 90 3.21 -15.62 3.39
CA GLU A 90 3.77 -16.81 2.72
C GLU A 90 3.03 -17.21 1.44
N GLY A 91 1.85 -16.70 1.21
CA GLY A 91 1.05 -17.00 0.03
C GLY A 91 0.33 -15.78 -0.50
N GLY A 92 -0.02 -15.83 -1.78
CA GLY A 92 -0.80 -14.79 -2.41
C GLY A 92 -1.24 -15.18 -3.81
N ALA A 93 -2.10 -14.36 -4.39
CA ALA A 93 -2.59 -14.54 -5.75
C ALA A 93 -2.85 -13.20 -6.41
N PHE A 94 -2.66 -13.16 -7.72
CA PHE A 94 -3.17 -12.11 -8.58
C PHE A 94 -4.37 -12.65 -9.33
N ILE A 95 -5.52 -12.05 -9.14
CA ILE A 95 -6.80 -12.51 -9.68
C ILE A 95 -7.53 -11.38 -10.40
N LYS A 96 -8.47 -11.75 -11.26
CA LYS A 96 -9.33 -10.82 -11.97
C LYS A 96 -10.68 -10.71 -11.26
N SER A 97 -11.18 -9.50 -11.08
CA SER A 97 -12.54 -9.27 -10.58
C SER A 97 -13.59 -9.69 -11.60
N ASP A 98 -13.24 -9.62 -12.89
CA ASP A 98 -14.05 -10.05 -14.03
C ASP A 98 -13.17 -10.84 -14.99
N GLU A 99 -13.69 -11.96 -15.54
CA GLU A 99 -12.95 -12.86 -16.44
C GLU A 99 -12.55 -12.20 -17.76
N ASN A 100 -13.27 -11.16 -18.19
CA ASN A 100 -13.00 -10.43 -19.42
C ASN A 100 -11.82 -9.46 -19.31
N LEU A 101 -11.32 -9.18 -18.12
CA LEU A 101 -10.13 -8.33 -17.96
C LEU A 101 -8.89 -9.02 -18.57
N GLU A 102 -8.03 -8.26 -19.22
CA GLU A 102 -6.77 -8.78 -19.78
C GLU A 102 -5.78 -9.15 -18.68
N VAL A 103 -5.71 -8.33 -17.64
CA VAL A 103 -4.73 -8.44 -16.53
C VAL A 103 -5.45 -8.47 -15.19
N PRO A 104 -4.85 -9.07 -14.16
CA PRO A 104 -5.36 -9.00 -12.79
C PRO A 104 -5.52 -7.57 -12.28
N ASP A 105 -6.59 -7.34 -11.56
CA ASP A 105 -6.93 -6.07 -10.90
C ASP A 105 -7.06 -6.20 -9.38
N LEU A 106 -6.92 -7.42 -8.86
CA LEU A 106 -6.94 -7.75 -7.44
C LEU A 106 -5.70 -8.55 -7.05
N GLN A 107 -5.17 -8.32 -5.85
CA GLN A 107 -4.15 -9.13 -5.23
C GLN A 107 -4.64 -9.66 -3.88
N LEU A 108 -4.42 -10.94 -3.63
CA LEU A 108 -4.64 -11.54 -2.32
C LEU A 108 -3.30 -11.77 -1.62
N HIS A 109 -3.27 -11.55 -0.29
CA HIS A 109 -2.14 -11.91 0.55
C HIS A 109 -2.62 -12.82 1.68
N PHE A 110 -1.92 -13.94 1.88
CA PHE A 110 -2.13 -14.83 3.01
C PHE A 110 -1.00 -14.63 4.01
N THR A 111 -1.37 -14.25 5.23
CA THR A 111 -0.42 -14.07 6.33
C THR A 111 -0.66 -15.12 7.40
N VAL A 112 0.41 -15.78 7.87
CA VAL A 112 0.35 -16.84 8.89
C VAL A 112 0.17 -16.31 10.32
N GLY A 113 -0.38 -15.13 10.46
CA GLY A 113 -0.73 -14.47 11.72
C GLY A 113 -2.00 -13.65 11.58
N MET A 114 -2.72 -13.46 12.67
CA MET A 114 -3.88 -12.55 12.66
C MET A 114 -3.43 -11.09 12.63
N VAL A 115 -3.99 -10.33 11.70
CA VAL A 115 -3.80 -8.88 11.58
C VAL A 115 -5.16 -8.20 11.71
N GLU A 116 -5.28 -7.25 12.61
CA GLU A 116 -6.45 -6.39 12.75
C GLU A 116 -5.96 -4.95 12.75
N ASP A 117 -6.66 -4.08 12.02
CA ASP A 117 -6.33 -2.67 11.94
C ASP A 117 -4.82 -2.45 11.66
N HIS A 118 -4.30 -3.14 10.65
CA HIS A 118 -2.87 -3.11 10.26
C HIS A 118 -1.88 -3.29 11.44
N GLY A 119 -2.27 -4.09 12.41
CA GLY A 119 -1.46 -4.38 13.60
C GLY A 119 -1.57 -3.36 14.73
N ARG A 120 -2.37 -2.30 14.57
CA ARG A 120 -2.66 -1.33 15.63
C ARG A 120 -3.54 -1.93 16.73
N THR A 121 -4.41 -2.86 16.35
CA THR A 121 -5.25 -3.60 17.31
C THR A 121 -4.60 -4.92 17.69
N GLU A 122 -4.48 -5.17 18.99
CA GLU A 122 -3.91 -6.41 19.50
C GLU A 122 -4.88 -7.59 19.41
N MET A 123 -4.40 -8.70 18.87
CA MET A 123 -5.15 -9.94 18.73
C MET A 123 -4.65 -11.01 19.70
N TRP A 124 -5.59 -11.75 20.31
CA TRP A 124 -5.29 -12.88 21.18
C TRP A 124 -5.51 -14.22 20.46
N GLY A 125 -4.57 -15.14 20.65
CA GLY A 125 -4.64 -16.49 20.08
C GLY A 125 -3.87 -16.60 18.77
N ASN A 126 -3.97 -17.78 18.16
CA ASN A 126 -3.37 -18.10 16.88
C ASN A 126 -4.41 -17.97 15.77
N GLY A 127 -3.94 -17.68 14.57
CA GLY A 127 -4.78 -17.58 13.39
C GLY A 127 -3.99 -17.10 12.20
N PHE A 128 -4.70 -16.79 11.15
CA PHE A 128 -4.14 -16.24 9.92
C PHE A 128 -5.04 -15.11 9.41
N SER A 129 -4.54 -14.36 8.46
CA SER A 129 -5.32 -13.33 7.77
C SER A 129 -5.25 -13.50 6.26
N CYS A 130 -6.34 -13.16 5.60
CA CYS A 130 -6.39 -13.02 4.16
C CYS A 130 -6.72 -11.57 3.83
N HIS A 131 -5.96 -11.02 2.91
CA HIS A 131 -6.10 -9.67 2.42
C HIS A 131 -6.63 -9.67 1.01
N VAL A 132 -7.45 -8.69 0.66
CA VAL A 132 -7.79 -8.37 -0.72
C VAL A 132 -7.47 -6.92 -1.00
N CYS A 133 -6.67 -6.71 -2.03
CA CYS A 133 -6.08 -5.43 -2.39
C CYS A 133 -6.48 -5.06 -3.82
N LEU A 134 -6.98 -3.83 -4.00
CA LEU A 134 -7.29 -3.26 -5.31
C LEU A 134 -6.01 -2.80 -6.00
N LEU A 135 -5.67 -3.37 -7.17
CA LEU A 135 -4.42 -3.09 -7.87
C LEU A 135 -4.48 -1.90 -8.82
N ARG A 136 -5.67 -1.48 -9.24
CA ARG A 136 -5.83 -0.45 -10.28
C ARG A 136 -6.88 0.58 -9.86
N PRO A 137 -6.63 1.28 -8.71
CA PRO A 137 -7.58 2.28 -8.23
C PRO A 137 -7.73 3.42 -9.24
N LYS A 138 -8.95 3.93 -9.36
CA LYS A 138 -9.28 5.16 -10.09
C LYS A 138 -9.26 6.37 -9.18
N SER A 139 -9.53 6.14 -7.90
CA SER A 139 -9.44 7.18 -6.87
C SER A 139 -8.02 7.72 -6.77
N VAL A 140 -7.92 9.04 -6.74
CA VAL A 140 -6.64 9.75 -6.55
C VAL A 140 -6.77 10.78 -5.45
N GLY A 141 -5.70 10.96 -4.73
CA GLY A 141 -5.62 11.85 -3.58
C GLY A 141 -4.49 12.87 -3.67
N THR A 142 -4.12 13.42 -2.51
CA THR A 142 -3.12 14.49 -2.42
C THR A 142 -2.20 14.32 -1.21
N VAL A 143 -1.02 14.93 -1.30
CA VAL A 143 -0.09 15.12 -0.18
C VAL A 143 0.30 16.60 -0.10
N LYS A 144 -0.02 17.24 1.00
CA LYS A 144 0.22 18.68 1.20
C LYS A 144 0.92 18.93 2.52
N ILE A 145 1.73 19.98 2.58
CA ILE A 145 2.28 20.43 3.86
C ILE A 145 1.15 20.96 4.75
N ALA A 146 1.22 20.65 6.06
CA ALA A 146 0.32 21.24 7.05
C ALA A 146 0.82 22.62 7.50
N SER A 147 2.14 22.85 7.46
CA SER A 147 2.79 24.10 7.83
C SER A 147 4.17 24.23 7.17
N THR A 148 4.82 25.35 7.40
CA THR A 148 6.22 25.59 6.99
C THR A 148 7.24 24.86 7.84
N ASN A 149 6.86 24.41 9.05
CA ASN A 149 7.73 23.65 9.92
C ASN A 149 8.02 22.25 9.31
N PRO A 150 9.29 21.88 9.08
CA PRO A 150 9.64 20.59 8.50
C PRO A 150 9.31 19.38 9.40
N ASP A 151 9.16 19.60 10.70
CA ASP A 151 8.86 18.55 11.68
C ASP A 151 7.36 18.23 11.78
N ASP A 152 6.51 19.06 11.18
CA ASP A 152 5.07 18.80 11.14
C ASP A 152 4.74 17.74 10.08
N ASP A 153 3.92 16.76 10.46
CA ASP A 153 3.43 15.74 9.56
C ASP A 153 2.65 16.36 8.40
N PRO A 154 2.78 15.81 7.18
CA PRO A 154 1.99 16.27 6.05
C PRO A 154 0.53 15.87 6.17
N LEU A 155 -0.35 16.62 5.50
CA LEU A 155 -1.72 16.25 5.25
C LEU A 155 -1.73 15.24 4.10
N ILE A 156 -2.05 14.00 4.42
CA ILE A 156 -2.11 12.89 3.47
C ILE A 156 -3.58 12.53 3.32
N ASP A 157 -4.12 12.76 2.14
CA ASP A 157 -5.48 12.37 1.78
C ASP A 157 -5.43 11.42 0.58
N PRO A 158 -5.49 10.10 0.80
CA PRO A 158 -5.53 9.14 -0.29
C PRO A 158 -6.84 9.19 -1.09
N ASN A 159 -7.91 9.78 -0.51
CA ASN A 159 -9.23 9.89 -1.12
C ASN A 159 -9.78 8.53 -1.62
N TYR A 160 -9.49 7.46 -0.84
CA TYR A 160 -9.89 6.09 -1.18
C TYR A 160 -11.38 5.97 -1.44
N LEU A 161 -11.73 5.12 -2.43
CA LEU A 161 -13.12 4.78 -2.76
C LEU A 161 -13.97 6.01 -3.12
N SER A 162 -13.34 7.06 -3.66
CA SER A 162 -14.02 8.24 -4.20
C SER A 162 -14.60 7.99 -5.60
N ASP A 163 -14.08 6.98 -6.30
CA ASP A 163 -14.64 6.45 -7.53
C ASP A 163 -15.45 5.19 -7.20
N ASP A 164 -16.70 5.13 -7.67
CA ASP A 164 -17.62 4.03 -7.36
C ASP A 164 -17.14 2.68 -7.93
N GLU A 165 -16.39 2.69 -9.05
CA GLU A 165 -15.85 1.45 -9.63
C GLU A 165 -14.84 0.78 -8.69
N ASP A 166 -14.08 1.55 -7.92
CA ASP A 166 -13.14 1.00 -6.93
C ASP A 166 -13.89 0.17 -5.87
N MET A 167 -15.04 0.66 -5.41
CA MET A 167 -15.88 -0.06 -4.47
C MET A 167 -16.49 -1.33 -5.10
N GLU A 168 -16.97 -1.25 -6.33
CA GLU A 168 -17.52 -2.41 -7.02
C GLU A 168 -16.48 -3.53 -7.16
N VAL A 169 -15.25 -3.18 -7.53
CA VAL A 169 -14.14 -4.14 -7.64
C VAL A 169 -13.79 -4.73 -6.29
N MET A 170 -13.75 -3.90 -5.22
CA MET A 170 -13.48 -4.38 -3.87
C MET A 170 -14.56 -5.33 -3.34
N ILE A 171 -15.84 -5.10 -3.63
CA ILE A 171 -16.94 -6.01 -3.27
C ILE A 171 -16.77 -7.37 -3.99
N LYS A 172 -16.46 -7.36 -5.30
CA LYS A 172 -16.14 -8.57 -6.06
C LYS A 172 -14.93 -9.30 -5.48
N GLY A 173 -13.89 -8.53 -5.12
CA GLY A 173 -12.68 -9.04 -4.50
C GLY A 173 -12.93 -9.72 -3.16
N TYR A 174 -13.74 -9.11 -2.30
CA TYR A 174 -14.17 -9.72 -1.03
C TYR A 174 -14.87 -11.06 -1.26
N ARG A 175 -15.80 -11.14 -2.21
CA ARG A 175 -16.51 -12.38 -2.55
C ARG A 175 -15.57 -13.46 -3.03
N LYS A 176 -14.67 -13.15 -3.96
CA LYS A 176 -13.66 -14.10 -4.47
C LYS A 176 -12.73 -14.59 -3.36
N MET A 177 -12.31 -13.72 -2.48
CA MET A 177 -11.52 -14.10 -1.30
C MET A 177 -12.30 -15.08 -0.41
N MET A 178 -13.55 -14.79 -0.10
CA MET A 178 -14.39 -15.67 0.74
C MET A 178 -14.76 -16.98 0.03
N GLU A 179 -14.92 -16.98 -1.28
CA GLU A 179 -15.08 -18.20 -2.08
C GLU A 179 -13.87 -19.13 -1.92
N ILE A 180 -12.65 -18.59 -2.05
CA ILE A 180 -11.42 -19.34 -1.83
C ILE A 180 -11.37 -19.90 -0.40
N MET A 181 -11.71 -19.08 0.60
CA MET A 181 -11.71 -19.49 2.00
C MET A 181 -12.74 -20.59 2.31
N ASN A 182 -13.78 -20.75 1.51
CA ASN A 182 -14.80 -21.78 1.65
C ASN A 182 -14.49 -23.07 0.88
N THR A 183 -13.37 -23.13 0.14
CA THR A 183 -12.94 -24.34 -0.57
C THR A 183 -12.16 -25.29 0.35
N GLU A 184 -12.20 -26.60 0.05
CA GLU A 184 -11.33 -27.57 0.69
C GLU A 184 -9.86 -27.38 0.25
N PRO A 185 -8.88 -27.43 1.15
CA PRO A 185 -8.95 -27.73 2.59
C PRO A 185 -9.18 -26.51 3.50
N LEU A 186 -9.37 -25.30 2.97
CA LEU A 186 -9.39 -24.06 3.76
C LEU A 186 -10.69 -23.91 4.58
N ALA A 187 -11.79 -24.46 4.12
CA ALA A 187 -13.11 -24.33 4.77
C ALA A 187 -13.10 -24.75 6.24
N GLN A 188 -12.32 -25.78 6.61
CA GLN A 188 -12.18 -26.23 7.98
C GLN A 188 -11.56 -25.20 8.93
N PHE A 189 -10.83 -24.23 8.36
CA PHE A 189 -10.16 -23.13 9.08
C PHE A 189 -10.88 -21.79 8.93
N ASN A 190 -11.98 -21.76 8.16
CA ASN A 190 -12.71 -20.53 7.88
C ASN A 190 -13.57 -20.11 9.08
N ASN A 191 -12.91 -19.67 10.14
CA ASN A 191 -13.52 -19.09 11.32
C ASN A 191 -13.24 -17.59 11.36
N VAL A 192 -13.89 -16.87 10.43
CA VAL A 192 -13.74 -15.42 10.30
C VAL A 192 -14.27 -14.70 11.54
N ARG A 193 -13.52 -13.74 12.06
CA ARG A 193 -13.82 -13.06 13.32
C ARG A 193 -15.06 -12.16 13.24
N ASN A 194 -15.24 -11.48 12.12
CA ASN A 194 -16.37 -10.58 11.87
C ASN A 194 -17.07 -11.01 10.58
N PRO A 195 -17.92 -12.06 10.63
CA PRO A 195 -18.55 -12.58 9.43
C PRO A 195 -19.53 -11.56 8.85
N ILE A 196 -19.47 -11.41 7.53
CA ILE A 196 -20.37 -10.57 6.75
C ILE A 196 -21.14 -11.49 5.82
N ASN A 197 -22.44 -11.25 5.65
CA ASN A 197 -23.21 -11.97 4.66
C ASN A 197 -22.66 -11.65 3.26
N ILE A 198 -22.19 -12.66 2.56
CA ILE A 198 -21.55 -12.53 1.24
C ILE A 198 -22.53 -12.05 0.14
N ASP A 199 -23.83 -12.21 0.36
CA ASP A 199 -24.90 -11.79 -0.57
C ASP A 199 -25.41 -10.36 -0.28
N ASP A 200 -24.91 -9.71 0.78
CA ASP A 200 -25.30 -8.36 1.17
C ASP A 200 -24.24 -7.33 0.78
N ASP A 201 -24.40 -6.72 -0.40
CA ASP A 201 -23.50 -5.69 -0.90
C ASP A 201 -23.34 -4.52 0.05
N LYS A 202 -24.41 -4.08 0.70
CA LYS A 202 -24.38 -2.93 1.61
C LYS A 202 -23.59 -3.24 2.87
N ALA A 203 -23.70 -4.47 3.39
CA ALA A 203 -22.91 -4.91 4.53
C ALA A 203 -21.43 -5.01 4.17
N ILE A 204 -21.10 -5.54 2.97
CA ILE A 204 -19.73 -5.62 2.48
C ILE A 204 -19.16 -4.20 2.28
N GLU A 205 -19.87 -3.32 1.58
CA GLU A 205 -19.48 -1.92 1.36
C GLU A 205 -19.21 -1.21 2.70
N SER A 206 -20.15 -1.30 3.64
CA SER A 206 -20.01 -0.68 4.97
C SER A 206 -18.75 -1.17 5.70
N ALA A 207 -18.44 -2.46 5.61
CA ALA A 207 -17.25 -3.03 6.24
C ALA A 207 -15.96 -2.58 5.53
N ILE A 208 -15.95 -2.52 4.20
CA ILE A 208 -14.82 -2.03 3.41
C ILE A 208 -14.54 -0.58 3.76
N ARG A 209 -15.54 0.31 3.75
CA ARG A 209 -15.37 1.73 4.11
C ARG A 209 -14.87 1.93 5.54
N ALA A 210 -15.30 1.08 6.47
CA ALA A 210 -14.95 1.22 7.89
C ALA A 210 -13.58 0.65 8.25
N ARG A 211 -13.03 -0.29 7.47
CA ARG A 211 -11.89 -1.11 7.89
C ARG A 211 -10.78 -1.26 6.86
N SER A 212 -10.96 -0.75 5.63
CA SER A 212 -9.88 -0.73 4.66
C SER A 212 -8.86 0.35 4.97
N ASP A 213 -7.61 0.09 4.60
CA ASP A 213 -6.48 1.00 4.79
C ASP A 213 -5.45 0.77 3.69
N THR A 214 -4.36 1.50 3.71
CA THR A 214 -3.23 1.32 2.80
C THR A 214 -2.58 -0.06 2.94
N ILE A 215 -2.06 -0.61 1.83
CA ILE A 215 -1.09 -1.71 1.89
C ILE A 215 0.35 -1.22 1.66
N TYR A 216 0.59 0.06 1.96
CA TYR A 216 1.91 0.70 1.97
C TYR A 216 2.57 0.85 0.59
N HIS A 217 1.78 1.16 -0.43
CA HIS A 217 2.23 1.35 -1.81
C HIS A 217 1.99 2.77 -2.37
N PRO A 218 2.14 3.86 -1.60
CA PRO A 218 1.85 5.21 -2.10
C PRO A 218 2.82 5.63 -3.20
N VAL A 219 2.26 6.22 -4.28
CA VAL A 219 3.00 6.67 -5.47
C VAL A 219 2.39 7.95 -6.06
N GLY A 220 3.02 8.52 -7.04
CA GLY A 220 2.39 9.43 -8.02
C GLY A 220 2.44 10.92 -7.72
N THR A 221 2.85 11.34 -6.52
CA THR A 221 2.76 12.72 -6.02
C THR A 221 3.74 13.73 -6.64
N CYS A 222 4.66 13.24 -7.48
CA CYS A 222 5.56 14.04 -8.33
C CYS A 222 5.61 13.39 -9.71
N LYS A 223 4.45 13.09 -10.32
CA LYS A 223 4.34 12.23 -11.49
C LYS A 223 5.21 12.67 -12.65
N MET A 224 5.79 11.71 -13.34
CA MET A 224 6.49 11.89 -14.60
C MET A 224 5.48 12.06 -15.73
N GLY A 225 5.79 12.90 -16.72
CA GLY A 225 4.97 13.05 -17.91
C GLY A 225 5.24 14.32 -18.69
N ASN A 226 4.39 14.54 -19.72
CA ASN A 226 4.48 15.69 -20.60
C ASN A 226 3.30 16.66 -20.46
N ASP A 227 2.29 16.29 -19.66
CA ASP A 227 1.12 17.12 -19.38
C ASP A 227 1.43 18.24 -18.36
N ASP A 228 0.47 19.15 -18.19
CA ASP A 228 0.62 20.32 -17.30
C ASP A 228 0.70 19.96 -15.81
N MET A 229 0.30 18.75 -15.44
CA MET A 229 0.37 18.24 -14.08
C MET A 229 1.63 17.38 -13.84
N ALA A 230 2.50 17.21 -14.85
CA ALA A 230 3.73 16.46 -14.68
C ALA A 230 4.78 17.31 -13.93
N VAL A 231 5.35 16.73 -12.89
CA VAL A 231 6.37 17.36 -12.02
C VAL A 231 7.77 17.11 -12.56
N VAL A 232 8.03 15.93 -13.10
CA VAL A 232 9.32 15.58 -13.71
C VAL A 232 9.15 15.15 -15.16
N ASP A 233 10.22 15.30 -15.94
CA ASP A 233 10.31 14.79 -17.32
C ASP A 233 10.75 13.30 -17.35
N SER A 234 10.99 12.77 -18.57
CA SER A 234 11.45 11.38 -18.76
C SER A 234 12.84 11.09 -18.21
N ASP A 235 13.65 12.13 -17.99
CA ASP A 235 14.97 12.03 -17.38
C ASP A 235 14.94 12.26 -15.87
N LEU A 236 13.72 12.30 -15.29
CA LEU A 236 13.44 12.51 -13.88
C LEU A 236 13.85 13.90 -13.37
N LYS A 237 14.10 14.86 -14.27
CA LYS A 237 14.43 16.24 -13.93
C LYS A 237 13.15 17.01 -13.58
N VAL A 238 13.20 17.77 -12.49
CA VAL A 238 12.09 18.66 -12.12
C VAL A 238 11.91 19.73 -13.18
N LYS A 239 10.71 19.81 -13.76
CA LYS A 239 10.39 20.77 -14.81
C LYS A 239 10.62 22.19 -14.30
N GLY A 240 11.32 23.01 -15.10
CA GLY A 240 11.59 24.41 -14.78
C GLY A 240 12.73 24.65 -13.77
N VAL A 241 13.34 23.61 -13.19
CA VAL A 241 14.46 23.73 -12.26
C VAL A 241 15.69 23.01 -12.79
N LYS A 242 16.85 23.70 -12.77
CA LYS A 242 18.12 23.11 -13.20
C LYS A 242 18.72 22.25 -12.08
N ASN A 243 19.34 21.15 -12.48
CA ASN A 243 20.13 20.28 -11.59
C ASN A 243 19.34 19.67 -10.40
N LEU A 244 18.02 19.52 -10.56
CA LEU A 244 17.17 18.88 -9.55
C LEU A 244 16.42 17.72 -10.20
N ARG A 245 16.40 16.57 -9.49
CA ARG A 245 15.63 15.38 -9.87
C ARG A 245 14.80 14.88 -8.69
N VAL A 246 13.71 14.20 -9.00
CA VAL A 246 12.99 13.34 -8.06
C VAL A 246 13.17 11.89 -8.51
N VAL A 247 13.66 11.04 -7.59
CA VAL A 247 14.07 9.67 -7.89
C VAL A 247 13.50 8.72 -6.82
N ASP A 248 12.22 8.48 -6.88
CA ASP A 248 11.49 7.57 -5.99
C ASP A 248 10.10 7.23 -6.56
N ALA A 249 9.28 6.51 -5.81
CA ALA A 249 7.96 6.08 -6.24
C ALA A 249 6.99 7.23 -6.56
N SER A 250 7.26 8.47 -6.11
CA SER A 250 6.40 9.63 -6.41
C SER A 250 6.35 9.97 -7.89
N ILE A 251 7.34 9.55 -8.68
CA ILE A 251 7.39 9.84 -10.13
C ILE A 251 6.42 8.98 -10.95
N MET A 252 5.89 7.89 -10.41
CA MET A 252 4.99 7.00 -11.16
C MET A 252 3.74 7.76 -11.61
N PRO A 253 3.44 7.82 -12.90
CA PRO A 253 2.22 8.50 -13.38
C PRO A 253 0.95 7.72 -13.01
N THR A 254 1.06 6.40 -12.98
CA THR A 254 0.02 5.46 -12.57
C THR A 254 0.61 4.40 -11.65
N LEU A 255 -0.17 3.97 -10.66
CA LEU A 255 0.19 2.89 -9.76
C LEU A 255 0.33 1.58 -10.56
N ILE A 256 1.40 0.86 -10.33
CA ILE A 256 1.62 -0.45 -10.96
C ILE A 256 0.70 -1.53 -10.37
N GLY A 257 0.42 -2.59 -11.13
CA GLY A 257 -0.42 -3.70 -10.67
C GLY A 257 0.34 -4.73 -9.82
N GLY A 258 0.98 -4.28 -8.74
CA GLY A 258 1.72 -5.14 -7.81
C GLY A 258 2.52 -4.35 -6.78
N ASN A 259 3.38 -5.04 -6.04
CA ASN A 259 4.18 -4.45 -4.96
C ASN A 259 5.20 -3.44 -5.50
N THR A 260 5.32 -2.29 -4.85
CA THR A 260 6.06 -1.11 -5.35
C THR A 260 7.57 -1.12 -5.03
N ASN A 261 8.08 -2.08 -4.25
CA ASN A 261 9.49 -2.11 -3.87
C ASN A 261 10.43 -2.33 -5.08
N ALA A 262 10.16 -3.32 -5.92
CA ALA A 262 11.00 -3.61 -7.08
C ALA A 262 11.03 -2.45 -8.09
N PRO A 263 9.89 -1.82 -8.47
CA PRO A 263 9.90 -0.61 -9.29
C PRO A 263 10.63 0.57 -8.66
N ALA A 264 10.55 0.78 -7.35
CA ALA A 264 11.30 1.83 -6.67
C ALA A 264 12.83 1.63 -6.81
N ILE A 265 13.30 0.40 -6.68
CA ILE A 265 14.71 0.04 -6.92
C ILE A 265 15.07 0.27 -8.40
N MET A 266 14.23 -0.17 -9.35
CA MET A 266 14.44 0.02 -10.77
C MET A 266 14.53 1.50 -11.15
N ILE A 267 13.66 2.35 -10.59
CA ILE A 267 13.70 3.80 -10.78
C ILE A 267 15.05 4.37 -10.32
N ALA A 268 15.54 3.94 -9.15
CA ALA A 268 16.81 4.42 -8.60
C ALA A 268 18.02 3.98 -9.46
N GLU A 269 18.07 2.74 -9.91
CA GLU A 269 19.12 2.22 -10.80
C GLU A 269 19.14 2.96 -12.12
N LYS A 270 17.97 3.16 -12.75
CA LYS A 270 17.85 3.91 -13.99
C LYS A 270 18.28 5.37 -13.83
N ALA A 271 17.90 6.00 -12.73
CA ALA A 271 18.30 7.38 -12.45
C ALA A 271 19.80 7.52 -12.22
N ALA A 272 20.44 6.54 -11.59
CA ALA A 272 21.89 6.53 -11.41
C ALA A 272 22.64 6.57 -12.76
N ASP A 273 22.13 5.84 -13.76
CA ASP A 273 22.70 5.87 -15.11
C ASP A 273 22.48 7.23 -15.80
N LEU A 274 21.28 7.83 -15.69
CA LEU A 274 20.98 9.15 -16.23
C LEU A 274 21.87 10.24 -15.60
N ILE A 275 22.10 10.17 -14.29
CA ILE A 275 22.97 11.12 -13.58
C ILE A 275 24.42 11.00 -14.07
N LYS A 276 24.93 9.78 -14.26
CA LYS A 276 26.30 9.56 -14.78
C LYS A 276 26.46 10.10 -16.19
N GLN A 277 25.45 9.90 -17.05
CA GLN A 277 25.45 10.43 -18.42
C GLN A 277 25.49 11.96 -18.47
N ASP A 278 24.78 12.64 -17.57
CA ASP A 278 24.81 14.11 -17.49
C ASP A 278 26.14 14.68 -16.92
N ALA A 279 26.94 13.85 -16.25
CA ALA A 279 28.22 14.26 -15.67
C ALA A 279 29.42 14.06 -16.61
N THR A 280 29.20 13.41 -17.77
CA THR A 280 30.21 13.19 -18.82
C THR A 280 30.04 14.17 -19.97
#